data_99668daacb9b56518468c8dea4506ef9
#
_entry.id   99668daacb9b56518468c8dea4506ef9
#
_cell.length_a   1.000
_cell.length_b   1.000
_cell.length_c   1.000
_cell.angle_alpha   90.00
_cell.angle_beta   90.00
_cell.angle_gamma   90.00
#
_symmetry.space_group_name_H-M   'P 1'
#
loop_
_entity.id
_entity.type
_entity.pdbx_description
1 polymer ?
#
loop_
_entity_poly.entity_id
_entity_poly.type
_entity_poly.pdbx_seq_one_letter_code
_entity_poly.pdbx_strand_id
1 'polypeptide(L)'
;MIISLPNSIELIESPDAKKALFNSQDLCFLLLLLAAAAILYYPVFYAEYLYTDEATQVWLSGKGINLTSVPQGRYLTYRLFTWLFASIHTTHAVIYARLFSLAGWIICLPIWYGIVKKSMLKNGFGAAPAMLTLVYLISMPSFAISIGWAACLEMFIASTSGLLAGHFIYAHIKYDDGRLQIGTAPIVLSIVAGIVSLFTYQNGFGCFFIPFFIHFVATKKISREIIAGIVMALLIYICYFLLFKYNLRIYKMPPDARSAFAVNPLKKIFFLFTRPLAAAFHFTWLFKDKSMAGEIIYAVIFACWLLVNVIRLKAKPIREMLSYFAGLVVFFILIYLPSLIVSENYASNRTLMALNLVVCIMMAETIFHFLKDKSWRYLATGIAAAFFLANGWYNFHLQFINPLATEYSAIKKIVLGNYTSKTSTVYFIRPAENAFEKKYGIVASWDEFGIPSSAKKWVPEPLVKQLIFEKTGNRQTADTIVVKSYPENEVFINTADTTGKNTMVINFAKILMTD
;
A
#
# COMPACT_ATOMS: atom_id res chain seq x y z
N MET A 1 -43.58 9.83 9.36
CA MET A 1 -43.54 10.37 7.99
C MET A 1 -42.94 9.27 7.11
N ILE A 2 -43.80 8.49 6.45
CA ILE A 2 -43.40 7.36 5.60
C ILE A 2 -43.15 7.93 4.21
N ILE A 3 -41.89 7.99 3.79
CA ILE A 3 -41.55 8.40 2.42
C ILE A 3 -41.65 7.16 1.53
N SER A 4 -42.70 7.07 0.73
CA SER A 4 -42.84 6.11 -0.35
C SER A 4 -41.87 6.48 -1.48
N LEU A 5 -40.84 5.63 -1.70
CA LEU A 5 -39.95 5.72 -2.84
C LEU A 5 -40.50 4.90 -4.01
N PRO A 6 -40.32 5.34 -5.27
CA PRO A 6 -40.85 4.66 -6.44
C PRO A 6 -40.21 3.30 -6.66
N ASN A 7 -41.03 2.38 -7.20
CA ASN A 7 -40.75 0.98 -7.44
C ASN A 7 -39.40 0.71 -8.13
N SER A 8 -38.69 -0.23 -7.51
CA SER A 8 -37.46 -0.86 -7.93
C SER A 8 -37.54 -1.45 -9.33
N ILE A 9 -36.48 -1.26 -10.10
CA ILE A 9 -36.12 -2.06 -11.26
C ILE A 9 -36.01 -3.51 -10.78
N GLU A 10 -36.87 -4.40 -11.28
CA GLU A 10 -36.72 -5.85 -11.11
C GLU A 10 -35.36 -6.26 -11.68
N LEU A 11 -34.44 -6.59 -10.79
CA LEU A 11 -33.21 -7.27 -11.15
C LEU A 11 -33.60 -8.71 -11.54
N ILE A 12 -33.71 -8.95 -12.84
CA ILE A 12 -33.83 -10.29 -13.42
C ILE A 12 -32.59 -11.07 -12.93
N GLU A 13 -32.78 -11.97 -11.98
CA GLU A 13 -31.75 -12.98 -11.66
C GLU A 13 -31.52 -13.81 -12.92
N SER A 14 -30.43 -13.57 -13.61
CA SER A 14 -29.99 -14.37 -14.73
C SER A 14 -29.77 -15.81 -14.24
N PRO A 15 -30.36 -16.83 -14.92
CA PRO A 15 -30.17 -18.24 -14.59
C PRO A 15 -28.72 -18.73 -14.63
N ASP A 16 -27.80 -17.91 -15.18
CA ASP A 16 -26.37 -18.21 -15.31
C ASP A 16 -25.54 -18.01 -14.03
N ALA A 17 -26.13 -17.58 -12.92
CA ALA A 17 -25.39 -17.38 -11.66
C ALA A 17 -24.86 -18.68 -11.01
N LYS A 18 -25.23 -19.85 -11.52
CA LYS A 18 -24.76 -21.18 -11.06
C LYS A 18 -23.59 -21.75 -11.87
N LYS A 19 -23.12 -21.06 -12.92
CA LYS A 19 -21.92 -21.50 -13.65
C LYS A 19 -20.67 -21.31 -12.80
N ALA A 20 -19.72 -22.24 -12.94
CA ALA A 20 -18.45 -22.30 -12.20
C ALA A 20 -17.85 -20.89 -11.98
N LEU A 21 -17.33 -20.65 -10.78
CA LEU A 21 -16.76 -19.35 -10.36
C LEU A 21 -15.72 -18.81 -11.37
N PHE A 22 -15.05 -19.74 -12.05
CA PHE A 22 -14.06 -19.48 -13.08
C PHE A 22 -14.32 -20.35 -14.30
N ASN A 23 -14.41 -19.75 -15.47
CA ASN A 23 -14.40 -20.45 -16.75
C ASN A 23 -12.94 -20.58 -17.27
N SER A 24 -12.74 -21.24 -18.43
CA SER A 24 -11.39 -21.43 -19.00
C SER A 24 -10.67 -20.11 -19.30
N GLN A 25 -11.40 -19.08 -19.72
CA GLN A 25 -10.83 -17.74 -19.96
C GLN A 25 -10.37 -17.08 -18.68
N ASP A 26 -11.11 -17.26 -17.58
CA ASP A 26 -10.73 -16.75 -16.26
C ASP A 26 -9.47 -17.42 -15.74
N LEU A 27 -9.38 -18.74 -15.92
CA LEU A 27 -8.19 -19.49 -15.52
C LEU A 27 -6.97 -19.05 -16.33
N CYS A 28 -7.12 -18.89 -17.65
CA CYS A 28 -6.06 -18.37 -18.50
C CYS A 28 -5.62 -16.98 -18.05
N PHE A 29 -6.56 -16.06 -17.79
CA PHE A 29 -6.24 -14.72 -17.28
C PHE A 29 -5.53 -14.77 -15.93
N LEU A 30 -6.00 -15.59 -15.00
CA LEU A 30 -5.35 -15.75 -13.69
C LEU A 30 -3.93 -16.28 -13.82
N LEU A 31 -3.69 -17.28 -14.65
CA LEU A 31 -2.34 -17.80 -14.89
C LEU A 31 -1.42 -16.71 -15.49
N LEU A 32 -1.92 -15.92 -16.45
CA LEU A 32 -1.18 -14.79 -17.00
C LEU A 32 -0.90 -13.70 -15.95
N LEU A 33 -1.88 -13.40 -15.10
CA LEU A 33 -1.72 -12.43 -14.02
C LEU A 33 -0.69 -12.88 -12.99
N LEU A 34 -0.71 -14.15 -12.60
CA LEU A 34 0.26 -14.73 -11.67
C LEU A 34 1.67 -14.76 -12.28
N ALA A 35 1.78 -15.14 -13.58
CA ALA A 35 3.04 -15.09 -14.31
C ALA A 35 3.57 -13.65 -14.41
N ALA A 36 2.71 -12.67 -14.72
CA ALA A 36 3.08 -11.26 -14.75
C ALA A 36 3.56 -10.77 -13.38
N ALA A 37 2.87 -11.13 -12.29
CA ALA A 37 3.33 -10.79 -10.94
C ALA A 37 4.68 -11.44 -10.61
N ALA A 38 4.90 -12.71 -10.96
CA ALA A 38 6.18 -13.37 -10.78
C ALA A 38 7.30 -12.68 -11.56
N ILE A 39 7.04 -12.27 -12.82
CA ILE A 39 8.00 -11.55 -13.68
C ILE A 39 8.27 -10.14 -13.14
N LEU A 40 7.25 -9.42 -12.66
CA LEU A 40 7.44 -8.09 -12.09
C LEU A 40 8.34 -8.12 -10.85
N TYR A 41 8.17 -9.14 -10.01
CA TYR A 41 8.77 -9.19 -8.67
C TYR A 41 9.89 -10.21 -8.50
N TYR A 42 10.37 -10.83 -9.60
CA TYR A 42 11.43 -11.85 -9.51
C TYR A 42 12.72 -11.39 -8.80
N PRO A 43 13.11 -10.08 -8.78
CA PRO A 43 14.33 -9.70 -8.07
C PRO A 43 14.31 -10.01 -6.57
N VAL A 44 13.13 -10.15 -5.93
CA VAL A 44 13.06 -10.51 -4.51
C VAL A 44 13.63 -11.91 -4.20
N PHE A 45 13.82 -12.76 -5.22
CA PHE A 45 14.42 -14.07 -5.04
C PHE A 45 15.93 -14.04 -4.82
N TYR A 46 16.61 -12.94 -5.21
CA TYR A 46 18.07 -12.87 -5.16
C TYR A 46 18.66 -11.54 -4.71
N ALA A 47 17.89 -10.44 -4.78
CA ALA A 47 18.42 -9.11 -4.46
C ALA A 47 18.66 -8.94 -2.96
N GLU A 48 19.93 -8.71 -2.59
CA GLU A 48 20.30 -8.40 -1.22
C GLU A 48 20.29 -6.88 -1.01
N TYR A 49 19.47 -6.44 -0.08
CA TYR A 49 19.43 -5.06 0.41
C TYR A 49 18.70 -5.02 1.75
N LEU A 50 18.87 -3.94 2.49
CA LEU A 50 18.04 -3.58 3.64
C LEU A 50 17.45 -2.20 3.42
N TYR A 51 16.14 -2.09 3.49
CA TYR A 51 15.48 -0.82 3.31
C TYR A 51 14.99 -0.28 4.64
N THR A 52 15.51 0.91 5.01
CA THR A 52 15.14 1.67 6.20
C THR A 52 14.96 0.82 7.47
N ASP A 53 13.74 0.56 7.92
CA ASP A 53 13.42 -0.12 9.18
C ASP A 53 13.88 -1.60 9.22
N GLU A 54 14.13 -2.23 8.06
CA GLU A 54 14.60 -3.61 7.99
C GLU A 54 15.95 -3.80 8.71
N ALA A 55 16.85 -2.83 8.62
CA ALA A 55 18.14 -2.89 9.32
C ALA A 55 17.92 -2.99 10.85
N THR A 56 17.00 -2.19 11.37
CA THR A 56 16.64 -2.22 12.80
C THR A 56 15.92 -3.52 13.17
N GLN A 57 15.00 -3.99 12.32
CA GLN A 57 14.25 -5.23 12.56
C GLN A 57 15.16 -6.44 12.62
N VAL A 58 16.13 -6.56 11.72
CA VAL A 58 17.09 -7.68 11.71
C VAL A 58 18.01 -7.60 12.92
N TRP A 59 18.61 -6.43 13.19
CA TRP A 59 19.55 -6.25 14.29
C TRP A 59 18.92 -6.44 15.67
N LEU A 60 17.69 -5.93 15.85
CA LEU A 60 16.96 -6.02 17.10
C LEU A 60 15.97 -7.19 17.15
N SER A 61 16.04 -8.10 16.19
CA SER A 61 15.26 -9.34 16.21
C SER A 61 15.39 -10.04 17.57
N GLY A 62 14.26 -10.43 18.16
CA GLY A 62 14.21 -11.03 19.51
C GLY A 62 14.30 -10.04 20.68
N LYS A 63 14.60 -8.75 20.45
CA LYS A 63 14.66 -7.71 21.51
C LYS A 63 13.35 -6.91 21.67
N GLY A 64 12.21 -7.41 21.16
CA GLY A 64 10.89 -6.79 21.36
C GLY A 64 10.61 -5.53 20.53
N ILE A 65 11.42 -5.23 19.52
CA ILE A 65 11.26 -4.04 18.66
C ILE A 65 9.86 -3.94 18.04
N ASN A 66 9.28 -5.08 17.66
CA ASN A 66 7.97 -5.13 17.00
C ASN A 66 6.82 -4.70 17.91
N LEU A 67 7.06 -4.62 19.22
CA LEU A 67 6.06 -4.18 20.20
C LEU A 67 5.59 -2.74 19.94
N THR A 68 6.40 -1.92 19.26
CA THR A 68 6.04 -0.55 18.84
C THR A 68 4.81 -0.49 17.92
N SER A 69 4.43 -1.59 17.28
CA SER A 69 3.21 -1.68 16.47
C SER A 69 1.93 -1.71 17.31
N VAL A 70 1.99 -2.10 18.58
CA VAL A 70 0.80 -2.17 19.48
C VAL A 70 0.21 -0.78 19.75
N PRO A 71 0.98 0.25 20.16
CA PRO A 71 0.46 1.59 20.36
C PRO A 71 -0.02 2.26 19.08
N GLN A 72 0.39 1.76 17.91
CA GLN A 72 -0.13 2.17 16.61
C GLN A 72 -1.44 1.47 16.21
N GLY A 73 -1.97 0.57 17.05
CA GLY A 73 -3.17 -0.21 16.77
C GLY A 73 -2.96 -1.41 15.84
N ARG A 74 -1.71 -1.84 15.59
CA ARG A 74 -1.34 -2.93 14.67
C ARG A 74 -0.94 -4.20 15.41
N TYR A 75 -1.83 -4.72 16.24
CA TYR A 75 -1.55 -5.89 17.07
C TYR A 75 -1.18 -7.13 16.28
N LEU A 76 -1.87 -7.39 15.16
CA LEU A 76 -1.56 -8.56 14.32
C LEU A 76 -0.23 -8.40 13.59
N THR A 77 0.13 -7.20 13.16
CA THR A 77 1.48 -6.90 12.64
C THR A 77 2.56 -7.18 13.68
N TYR A 78 2.36 -6.73 14.93
CA TYR A 78 3.26 -7.08 16.03
C TYR A 78 3.48 -8.59 16.13
N ARG A 79 2.42 -9.39 16.15
CA ARG A 79 2.51 -10.87 16.27
C ARG A 79 3.17 -11.49 15.05
N LEU A 80 2.78 -11.08 13.84
CA LEU A 80 3.32 -11.57 12.59
C LEU A 80 4.82 -11.29 12.47
N PHE A 81 5.24 -10.05 12.75
CA PHE A 81 6.64 -9.66 12.65
C PHE A 81 7.48 -10.33 13.72
N THR A 82 6.99 -10.46 14.95
CA THR A 82 7.68 -11.19 16.00
C THR A 82 7.91 -12.64 15.61
N TRP A 83 6.91 -13.29 15.01
CA TRP A 83 7.04 -14.66 14.53
C TRP A 83 8.00 -14.78 13.34
N LEU A 84 7.86 -13.94 12.33
CA LEU A 84 8.64 -14.03 11.10
C LEU A 84 10.11 -13.65 11.33
N PHE A 85 10.35 -12.51 11.99
CA PHE A 85 11.72 -12.04 12.26
C PHE A 85 12.44 -12.83 13.35
N ALA A 86 11.74 -13.72 14.08
CA ALA A 86 12.41 -14.66 15.00
C ALA A 86 13.38 -15.62 14.28
N SER A 87 13.15 -15.90 12.99
CA SER A 87 14.00 -16.75 12.15
C SER A 87 14.95 -15.98 11.21
N ILE A 88 14.85 -14.65 11.15
CA ILE A 88 15.65 -13.78 10.27
C ILE A 88 16.82 -13.20 11.08
N HIS A 89 18.00 -13.82 10.96
CA HIS A 89 19.19 -13.43 11.71
C HIS A 89 20.31 -12.82 10.84
N THR A 90 20.12 -12.82 9.51
CA THR A 90 21.09 -12.27 8.55
C THR A 90 20.41 -11.34 7.58
N THR A 91 21.19 -10.43 6.99
CA THR A 91 20.69 -9.53 5.94
C THR A 91 20.17 -10.30 4.72
N HIS A 92 20.82 -11.40 4.36
CA HIS A 92 20.36 -12.30 3.29
C HIS A 92 18.99 -12.92 3.61
N ALA A 93 18.74 -13.30 4.85
CA ALA A 93 17.49 -13.97 5.25
C ALA A 93 16.25 -13.06 5.14
N VAL A 94 16.41 -11.74 4.99
CA VAL A 94 15.28 -10.81 4.73
C VAL A 94 14.56 -11.14 3.43
N ILE A 95 15.23 -11.79 2.49
CA ILE A 95 14.61 -12.33 1.26
C ILE A 95 13.40 -13.21 1.61
N TYR A 96 13.45 -14.02 2.65
CA TYR A 96 12.31 -14.88 3.05
C TYR A 96 11.09 -14.08 3.49
N ALA A 97 11.26 -12.91 4.12
CA ALA A 97 10.14 -12.02 4.46
C ALA A 97 9.48 -11.46 3.20
N ARG A 98 10.26 -11.07 2.20
CA ARG A 98 9.76 -10.57 0.90
C ARG A 98 9.07 -11.68 0.11
N LEU A 99 9.65 -12.89 0.10
CA LEU A 99 9.02 -14.06 -0.51
C LEU A 99 7.71 -14.45 0.18
N PHE A 100 7.62 -14.31 1.50
CA PHE A 100 6.38 -14.50 2.24
C PHE A 100 5.30 -13.52 1.77
N SER A 101 5.64 -12.23 1.57
CA SER A 101 4.72 -11.25 1.02
C SER A 101 4.29 -11.58 -0.40
N LEU A 102 5.23 -11.91 -1.29
CA LEU A 102 4.92 -12.28 -2.67
C LEU A 102 4.02 -13.52 -2.74
N ALA A 103 4.34 -14.57 -1.99
CA ALA A 103 3.52 -15.78 -1.92
C ALA A 103 2.11 -15.48 -1.38
N GLY A 104 2.02 -14.63 -0.35
CA GLY A 104 0.75 -14.17 0.20
C GLY A 104 -0.11 -13.44 -0.85
N TRP A 105 0.47 -12.55 -1.63
CA TRP A 105 -0.22 -11.90 -2.75
C TRP A 105 -0.63 -12.88 -3.84
N ILE A 106 0.23 -13.82 -4.23
CA ILE A 106 -0.10 -14.85 -5.24
C ILE A 106 -1.33 -15.66 -4.81
N ILE A 107 -1.44 -16.02 -3.53
CA ILE A 107 -2.60 -16.72 -2.97
C ILE A 107 -3.84 -15.82 -2.95
N CYS A 108 -3.67 -14.52 -2.70
CA CYS A 108 -4.78 -13.56 -2.60
C CYS A 108 -5.32 -13.11 -3.96
N LEU A 109 -4.50 -13.08 -5.03
CA LEU A 109 -4.92 -12.59 -6.36
C LEU A 109 -6.17 -13.30 -6.94
N PRO A 110 -6.34 -14.64 -6.84
CA PRO A 110 -7.59 -15.30 -7.25
C PRO A 110 -8.82 -14.81 -6.46
N ILE A 111 -8.67 -14.55 -5.16
CA ILE A 111 -9.74 -14.02 -4.31
C ILE A 111 -10.12 -12.60 -4.80
N TRP A 112 -9.14 -11.75 -5.01
CA TRP A 112 -9.32 -10.40 -5.55
C TRP A 112 -10.04 -10.43 -6.89
N TYR A 113 -9.57 -11.27 -7.82
CA TYR A 113 -10.20 -11.41 -9.14
C TYR A 113 -11.65 -11.86 -9.03
N GLY A 114 -11.92 -12.90 -8.24
CA GLY A 114 -13.27 -13.42 -8.04
C GLY A 114 -14.24 -12.36 -7.51
N ILE A 115 -13.82 -11.59 -6.50
CA ILE A 115 -14.66 -10.56 -5.87
C ILE A 115 -14.88 -9.38 -6.81
N VAL A 116 -13.81 -8.84 -7.40
CA VAL A 116 -13.90 -7.67 -8.29
C VAL A 116 -14.72 -8.02 -9.54
N LYS A 117 -14.43 -9.17 -10.18
CA LYS A 117 -15.19 -9.64 -11.34
C LYS A 117 -16.66 -9.83 -11.02
N LYS A 118 -16.98 -10.54 -9.93
CA LYS A 118 -18.38 -10.77 -9.53
C LYS A 118 -19.12 -9.46 -9.27
N SER A 119 -18.46 -8.51 -8.59
CA SER A 119 -19.03 -7.20 -8.32
C SER A 119 -19.24 -6.40 -9.61
N MET A 120 -18.29 -6.44 -10.55
CA MET A 120 -18.42 -5.76 -11.84
C MET A 120 -19.50 -6.37 -12.73
N LEU A 121 -19.56 -7.72 -12.83
CA LEU A 121 -20.59 -8.40 -13.62
C LEU A 121 -22.00 -8.15 -13.05
N LYS A 122 -22.17 -8.20 -11.72
CA LYS A 122 -23.44 -7.87 -11.06
C LYS A 122 -23.92 -6.45 -11.39
N ASN A 123 -23.02 -5.55 -11.69
CA ASN A 123 -23.31 -4.15 -12.02
C ASN A 123 -23.20 -3.83 -13.53
N GLY A 124 -23.14 -4.83 -14.40
CA GLY A 124 -23.20 -4.67 -15.85
C GLY A 124 -21.92 -4.19 -16.54
N PHE A 125 -20.75 -4.23 -15.87
CA PHE A 125 -19.49 -3.76 -16.46
C PHE A 125 -18.82 -4.75 -17.42
N GLY A 126 -19.08 -6.03 -17.34
CA GLY A 126 -18.34 -7.06 -18.08
C GLY A 126 -16.97 -7.40 -17.44
N ALA A 127 -16.19 -8.29 -18.10
CA ALA A 127 -14.94 -8.82 -17.56
C ALA A 127 -13.73 -7.91 -17.78
N ALA A 128 -13.67 -7.16 -18.89
CA ALA A 128 -12.51 -6.35 -19.25
C ALA A 128 -12.10 -5.31 -18.19
N PRO A 129 -13.01 -4.53 -17.58
CA PRO A 129 -12.65 -3.64 -16.47
C PRO A 129 -12.12 -4.37 -15.23
N ALA A 130 -12.63 -5.57 -14.95
CA ALA A 130 -12.11 -6.37 -13.84
C ALA A 130 -10.68 -6.82 -14.11
N MET A 131 -10.39 -7.31 -15.31
CA MET A 131 -9.03 -7.68 -15.75
C MET A 131 -8.07 -6.49 -15.63
N LEU A 132 -8.47 -5.32 -16.15
CA LEU A 132 -7.67 -4.10 -16.06
C LEU A 132 -7.38 -3.70 -14.60
N THR A 133 -8.39 -3.77 -13.74
CA THR A 133 -8.24 -3.45 -12.30
C THR A 133 -7.21 -4.37 -11.62
N LEU A 134 -7.18 -5.66 -11.97
CA LEU A 134 -6.22 -6.62 -11.38
C LEU A 134 -4.80 -6.43 -11.94
N VAL A 135 -4.65 -6.13 -13.22
CA VAL A 135 -3.34 -5.77 -13.79
C VAL A 135 -2.83 -4.49 -13.15
N TYR A 136 -3.69 -3.50 -12.97
CA TYR A 136 -3.33 -2.28 -12.24
C TYR A 136 -2.94 -2.57 -10.79
N LEU A 137 -3.68 -3.44 -10.08
CA LEU A 137 -3.36 -3.84 -8.72
C LEU A 137 -1.91 -4.34 -8.60
N ILE A 138 -1.49 -5.29 -9.46
CA ILE A 138 -0.13 -5.84 -9.39
C ILE A 138 0.96 -4.87 -9.87
N SER A 139 0.59 -3.78 -10.58
CA SER A 139 1.55 -2.84 -11.18
C SER A 139 1.71 -1.55 -10.37
N MET A 140 0.81 -1.30 -9.40
CA MET A 140 0.84 -0.03 -8.67
C MET A 140 1.96 0.03 -7.62
N PRO A 141 2.47 1.24 -7.29
CA PRO A 141 3.54 1.42 -6.31
C PRO A 141 3.23 0.83 -4.93
N SER A 142 1.97 0.87 -4.47
CA SER A 142 1.55 0.26 -3.19
C SER A 142 1.82 -1.24 -3.12
N PHE A 143 1.57 -1.95 -4.23
CA PHE A 143 1.83 -3.38 -4.34
C PHE A 143 3.34 -3.67 -4.36
N ALA A 144 4.10 -2.88 -5.12
CA ALA A 144 5.55 -2.96 -5.20
C ALA A 144 6.20 -2.81 -3.82
N ILE A 145 5.79 -1.79 -3.04
CA ILE A 145 6.27 -1.56 -1.68
C ILE A 145 5.92 -2.72 -0.74
N SER A 146 4.72 -3.28 -0.85
CA SER A 146 4.31 -4.40 0.01
C SER A 146 5.16 -5.65 -0.18
N ILE A 147 5.77 -5.82 -1.35
CA ILE A 147 6.66 -6.96 -1.67
C ILE A 147 8.12 -6.60 -1.43
N GLY A 148 8.56 -5.43 -1.90
CA GLY A 148 9.96 -5.03 -1.87
C GLY A 148 10.44 -4.58 -0.50
N TRP A 149 9.56 -4.12 0.38
CA TRP A 149 9.89 -3.65 1.72
C TRP A 149 9.32 -4.58 2.79
N ALA A 150 10.17 -5.37 3.42
CA ALA A 150 9.74 -6.38 4.40
C ALA A 150 9.02 -5.78 5.62
N ALA A 151 9.21 -4.48 5.91
CA ALA A 151 8.45 -3.77 6.93
C ALA A 151 7.00 -3.44 6.52
N CYS A 152 6.58 -3.80 5.30
CA CYS A 152 5.23 -3.63 4.77
C CYS A 152 4.60 -4.94 4.27
N LEU A 153 5.21 -6.08 4.61
CA LEU A 153 4.83 -7.41 4.11
C LEU A 153 3.39 -7.81 4.46
N GLU A 154 2.83 -7.26 5.51
CA GLU A 154 1.48 -7.56 6.01
C GLU A 154 0.35 -6.96 5.17
N MET A 155 0.66 -6.13 4.19
CA MET A 155 -0.35 -5.40 3.40
C MET A 155 -1.29 -6.33 2.62
N PHE A 156 -0.81 -7.51 2.17
CA PHE A 156 -1.68 -8.47 1.50
C PHE A 156 -2.78 -9.00 2.44
N ILE A 157 -2.46 -9.23 3.71
CA ILE A 157 -3.42 -9.66 4.73
C ILE A 157 -4.44 -8.55 4.96
N ALA A 158 -3.96 -7.33 5.24
CA ALA A 158 -4.81 -6.20 5.56
C ALA A 158 -5.78 -5.86 4.43
N SER A 159 -5.27 -5.73 3.20
CA SER A 159 -6.07 -5.32 2.05
C SER A 159 -7.05 -6.40 1.61
N THR A 160 -6.64 -7.67 1.61
CA THR A 160 -7.51 -8.79 1.25
C THR A 160 -8.60 -9.01 2.30
N SER A 161 -8.25 -8.91 3.59
CA SER A 161 -9.25 -9.03 4.66
C SER A 161 -10.25 -7.88 4.62
N GLY A 162 -9.80 -6.64 4.32
CA GLY A 162 -10.71 -5.52 4.09
C GLY A 162 -11.67 -5.76 2.93
N LEU A 163 -11.16 -6.23 1.79
CA LEU A 163 -11.98 -6.57 0.62
C LEU A 163 -12.99 -7.69 0.94
N LEU A 164 -12.56 -8.75 1.64
CA LEU A 164 -13.43 -9.85 2.07
C LEU A 164 -14.53 -9.36 3.00
N ALA A 165 -14.20 -8.50 3.96
CA ALA A 165 -15.19 -7.93 4.88
C ALA A 165 -16.29 -7.18 4.12
N GLY A 166 -15.93 -6.35 3.15
CA GLY A 166 -16.91 -5.68 2.28
C GLY A 166 -17.72 -6.66 1.41
N HIS A 167 -17.04 -7.66 0.86
CA HIS A 167 -17.68 -8.66 0.00
C HIS A 167 -18.71 -9.49 0.76
N PHE A 168 -18.43 -9.93 1.99
CA PHE A 168 -19.39 -10.72 2.79
C PHE A 168 -20.71 -9.97 2.99
N ILE A 169 -20.68 -8.68 3.18
CA ILE A 169 -21.92 -7.88 3.26
C ILE A 169 -22.54 -7.72 1.89
N TYR A 170 -21.78 -7.17 0.91
CA TYR A 170 -22.31 -6.80 -0.39
C TYR A 170 -22.91 -7.99 -1.17
N ALA A 171 -22.31 -9.18 -1.07
CA ALA A 171 -22.79 -10.38 -1.77
C ALA A 171 -24.03 -11.02 -1.14
N HIS A 172 -24.29 -10.77 0.15
CA HIS A 172 -25.37 -11.43 0.90
C HIS A 172 -26.50 -10.47 1.28
N ILE A 173 -26.49 -9.24 0.77
CA ILE A 173 -27.66 -8.35 0.84
C ILE A 173 -28.78 -8.95 0.00
N LYS A 174 -29.92 -9.18 0.65
CA LYS A 174 -31.18 -9.61 0.03
C LYS A 174 -32.27 -8.60 0.35
N TYR A 175 -33.32 -8.60 -0.47
CA TYR A 175 -34.54 -7.83 -0.23
C TYR A 175 -35.69 -8.81 0.00
N ASP A 176 -36.39 -8.60 1.09
CA ASP A 176 -37.61 -9.34 1.44
C ASP A 176 -38.66 -8.31 1.81
N ASP A 177 -39.79 -8.30 1.09
CA ASP A 177 -40.84 -7.28 1.20
C ASP A 177 -40.33 -5.83 1.23
N GLY A 178 -39.31 -5.53 0.41
CA GLY A 178 -38.68 -4.21 0.35
C GLY A 178 -37.81 -3.88 1.55
N ARG A 179 -37.61 -4.79 2.49
CA ARG A 179 -36.68 -4.68 3.62
C ARG A 179 -35.35 -5.33 3.29
N LEU A 180 -34.26 -4.62 3.62
CA LEU A 180 -32.92 -5.15 3.46
C LEU A 180 -32.65 -6.17 4.57
N GLN A 181 -32.23 -7.37 4.19
CA GLN A 181 -31.85 -8.44 5.10
C GLN A 181 -30.44 -8.93 4.82
N ILE A 182 -29.69 -9.22 5.88
CA ILE A 182 -28.35 -9.81 5.83
C ILE A 182 -28.31 -10.92 6.87
N GLY A 183 -27.89 -12.11 6.46
CA GLY A 183 -27.75 -13.23 7.38
C GLY A 183 -26.69 -12.99 8.47
N THR A 184 -26.81 -13.65 9.61
CA THR A 184 -25.87 -13.49 10.74
C THR A 184 -24.44 -13.92 10.38
N ALA A 185 -24.27 -15.02 9.65
CA ALA A 185 -22.95 -15.52 9.27
C ALA A 185 -22.13 -14.52 8.43
N PRO A 186 -22.67 -13.89 7.35
CA PRO A 186 -21.97 -12.80 6.64
C PRO A 186 -21.59 -11.62 7.53
N ILE A 187 -22.43 -11.24 8.50
CA ILE A 187 -22.13 -10.16 9.44
C ILE A 187 -20.93 -10.53 10.30
N VAL A 188 -20.93 -11.71 10.92
CA VAL A 188 -19.83 -12.18 11.77
C VAL A 188 -18.53 -12.30 10.97
N LEU A 189 -18.57 -12.89 9.77
CA LEU A 189 -17.40 -13.01 8.89
C LEU A 189 -16.86 -11.64 8.48
N SER A 190 -17.73 -10.68 8.20
CA SER A 190 -17.35 -9.31 7.88
C SER A 190 -16.67 -8.62 9.07
N ILE A 191 -17.19 -8.77 10.29
CA ILE A 191 -16.58 -8.20 11.50
C ILE A 191 -15.20 -8.82 11.72
N VAL A 192 -15.07 -10.14 11.66
CA VAL A 192 -13.78 -10.82 11.86
C VAL A 192 -12.77 -10.37 10.82
N ALA A 193 -13.12 -10.41 9.52
CA ALA A 193 -12.22 -9.98 8.45
C ALA A 193 -11.86 -8.48 8.57
N GLY A 194 -12.81 -7.62 8.92
CA GLY A 194 -12.57 -6.20 9.14
C GLY A 194 -11.63 -5.92 10.31
N ILE A 195 -11.78 -6.64 11.42
CA ILE A 195 -10.89 -6.58 12.58
C ILE A 195 -9.48 -7.05 12.21
N VAL A 196 -9.35 -8.16 11.47
CA VAL A 196 -8.06 -8.63 10.95
C VAL A 196 -7.40 -7.53 10.10
N SER A 197 -8.14 -6.92 9.19
CA SER A 197 -7.64 -5.81 8.35
C SER A 197 -7.11 -4.65 9.21
N LEU A 198 -7.90 -4.13 10.14
CA LEU A 198 -7.58 -2.97 10.97
C LEU A 198 -6.42 -3.23 11.94
N PHE A 199 -6.34 -4.42 12.56
CA PHE A 199 -5.24 -4.79 13.44
C PHE A 199 -3.94 -5.18 12.71
N THR A 200 -4.02 -5.38 11.40
CA THR A 200 -2.83 -5.59 10.55
C THR A 200 -2.35 -4.23 10.03
N TYR A 201 -3.11 -3.57 9.16
CA TYR A 201 -2.75 -2.26 8.61
C TYR A 201 -4.03 -1.47 8.29
N GLN A 202 -4.29 -0.41 9.03
CA GLN A 202 -5.59 0.28 9.01
C GLN A 202 -6.04 0.73 7.62
N ASN A 203 -5.11 1.20 6.78
CA ASN A 203 -5.45 1.67 5.43
C ASN A 203 -5.88 0.52 4.49
N GLY A 204 -5.52 -0.72 4.79
CA GLY A 204 -6.04 -1.89 4.07
C GLY A 204 -7.54 -2.05 4.17
N PHE A 205 -8.15 -1.56 5.27
CA PHE A 205 -9.60 -1.59 5.44
C PHE A 205 -10.36 -0.71 4.44
N GLY A 206 -9.70 0.26 3.80
CA GLY A 206 -10.30 1.00 2.68
C GLY A 206 -10.80 0.09 1.55
N CYS A 207 -10.20 -1.09 1.37
CA CYS A 207 -10.63 -2.09 0.39
C CYS A 207 -12.03 -2.67 0.67
N PHE A 208 -12.55 -2.53 1.90
CA PHE A 208 -13.94 -2.84 2.26
C PHE A 208 -14.95 -2.16 1.33
N PHE A 209 -14.67 -0.95 0.93
CA PHE A 209 -15.60 -0.15 0.12
C PHE A 209 -15.54 -0.48 -1.38
N ILE A 210 -14.60 -1.27 -1.89
CA ILE A 210 -14.47 -1.56 -3.32
C ILE A 210 -15.75 -2.15 -3.95
N PRO A 211 -16.39 -3.19 -3.39
CA PRO A 211 -17.64 -3.72 -3.97
C PRO A 211 -18.78 -2.70 -3.99
N PHE A 212 -18.88 -1.88 -2.95
CA PHE A 212 -19.88 -0.81 -2.85
C PHE A 212 -19.58 0.34 -3.80
N PHE A 213 -18.31 0.67 -4.01
CA PHE A 213 -17.90 1.68 -4.96
C PHE A 213 -18.20 1.28 -6.41
N ILE A 214 -17.93 0.01 -6.77
CA ILE A 214 -18.32 -0.54 -8.08
C ILE A 214 -19.83 -0.39 -8.30
N HIS A 215 -20.62 -0.71 -7.28
CA HIS A 215 -22.09 -0.52 -7.33
C HIS A 215 -22.48 0.95 -7.47
N PHE A 216 -21.83 1.83 -6.72
CA PHE A 216 -22.09 3.27 -6.77
C PHE A 216 -21.79 3.87 -8.15
N VAL A 217 -20.63 3.57 -8.75
CA VAL A 217 -20.28 4.12 -10.07
C VAL A 217 -21.15 3.55 -11.20
N ALA A 218 -21.74 2.37 -11.03
CA ALA A 218 -22.72 1.80 -11.95
C ALA A 218 -24.08 2.49 -11.85
N THR A 219 -24.61 2.60 -10.63
CA THR A 219 -25.97 3.11 -10.37
C THR A 219 -26.03 4.62 -10.30
N LYS A 220 -24.91 5.27 -10.00
CA LYS A 220 -24.75 6.73 -9.77
C LYS A 220 -25.64 7.28 -8.64
N LYS A 221 -26.04 6.40 -7.72
CA LYS A 221 -26.93 6.73 -6.59
C LYS A 221 -26.41 6.09 -5.32
N ILE A 222 -26.60 6.79 -4.19
CA ILE A 222 -26.40 6.20 -2.87
C ILE A 222 -27.59 5.31 -2.56
N SER A 223 -27.41 4.02 -2.69
CA SER A 223 -28.43 2.98 -2.49
C SER A 223 -28.47 2.50 -1.03
N ARG A 224 -29.48 1.71 -0.68
CA ARG A 224 -29.60 1.10 0.65
C ARG A 224 -28.44 0.15 0.94
N GLU A 225 -27.91 -0.55 -0.07
CA GLU A 225 -26.72 -1.41 0.04
C GLU A 225 -25.50 -0.63 0.49
N ILE A 226 -25.30 0.57 -0.08
CA ILE A 226 -24.18 1.44 0.28
C ILE A 226 -24.34 1.91 1.74
N ILE A 227 -25.54 2.31 2.13
CA ILE A 227 -25.83 2.71 3.51
C ILE A 227 -25.57 1.55 4.47
N ALA A 228 -26.00 0.34 4.14
CA ALA A 228 -25.72 -0.86 4.93
C ALA A 228 -24.21 -1.14 5.05
N GLY A 229 -23.46 -0.96 3.96
CA GLY A 229 -21.99 -1.03 3.97
C GLY A 229 -21.36 0.00 4.91
N ILE A 230 -21.82 1.25 4.88
CA ILE A 230 -21.33 2.31 5.77
C ILE A 230 -21.62 1.97 7.24
N VAL A 231 -22.85 1.57 7.55
CA VAL A 231 -23.24 1.16 8.93
C VAL A 231 -22.37 0.00 9.41
N MET A 232 -22.13 -0.98 8.54
CA MET A 232 -21.29 -2.14 8.89
C MET A 232 -19.83 -1.72 9.12
N ALA A 233 -19.28 -0.85 8.28
CA ALA A 233 -17.93 -0.31 8.47
C ALA A 233 -17.80 0.44 9.80
N LEU A 234 -18.79 1.26 10.16
CA LEU A 234 -18.82 1.96 11.45
C LEU A 234 -18.86 0.98 12.62
N LEU A 235 -19.65 -0.08 12.53
CA LEU A 235 -19.69 -1.13 13.55
C LEU A 235 -18.31 -1.79 13.73
N ILE A 236 -17.64 -2.13 12.61
CA ILE A 236 -16.29 -2.72 12.64
C ILE A 236 -15.28 -1.75 13.28
N TYR A 237 -15.34 -0.45 12.95
CA TYR A 237 -14.47 0.55 13.58
C TYR A 237 -14.71 0.67 15.10
N ILE A 238 -15.96 0.61 15.55
CA ILE A 238 -16.30 0.63 16.98
C ILE A 238 -15.70 -0.59 17.67
N CYS A 239 -15.92 -1.80 17.12
CA CYS A 239 -15.34 -3.04 17.66
C CYS A 239 -13.80 -2.97 17.71
N TYR A 240 -13.17 -2.52 16.62
CA TYR A 240 -11.72 -2.34 16.57
C TYR A 240 -11.23 -1.37 17.64
N PHE A 241 -11.88 -0.21 17.81
CA PHE A 241 -11.46 0.80 18.77
C PHE A 241 -11.56 0.32 20.22
N LEU A 242 -12.61 -0.44 20.54
CA LEU A 242 -12.77 -1.05 21.86
C LEU A 242 -11.66 -2.06 22.14
N LEU A 243 -11.36 -2.94 21.16
CA LEU A 243 -10.29 -3.92 21.28
C LEU A 243 -8.90 -3.26 21.29
N PHE A 244 -8.70 -2.18 20.55
CA PHE A 244 -7.45 -1.42 20.58
C PHE A 244 -7.20 -0.82 21.98
N LYS A 245 -8.19 -0.17 22.59
CA LYS A 245 -8.09 0.33 23.97
C LYS A 245 -7.81 -0.80 24.98
N TYR A 246 -8.43 -1.96 24.78
CA TYR A 246 -8.17 -3.12 25.60
C TYR A 246 -6.73 -3.59 25.50
N ASN A 247 -6.17 -3.68 24.28
CA ASN A 247 -4.77 -4.04 24.04
C ASN A 247 -3.80 -3.05 24.70
N LEU A 248 -4.03 -1.73 24.56
CA LEU A 248 -3.20 -0.72 25.23
C LEU A 248 -3.15 -0.92 26.74
N ARG A 249 -4.29 -1.28 27.34
CA ARG A 249 -4.37 -1.56 28.79
C ARG A 249 -3.57 -2.80 29.18
N ILE A 250 -3.67 -3.90 28.41
CA ILE A 250 -2.93 -5.15 28.68
C ILE A 250 -1.43 -4.91 28.59
N TYR A 251 -0.97 -4.23 27.54
CA TYR A 251 0.46 -3.98 27.32
C TYR A 251 0.99 -2.77 28.12
N LYS A 252 0.13 -2.07 28.88
CA LYS A 252 0.47 -0.87 29.68
C LYS A 252 1.19 0.19 28.84
N MET A 253 0.76 0.39 27.60
CA MET A 253 1.34 1.34 26.67
C MET A 253 0.43 2.53 26.43
N PRO A 254 0.95 3.77 26.36
CA PRO A 254 0.19 4.90 25.84
C PRO A 254 -0.02 4.74 24.33
N PRO A 255 -1.08 5.35 23.76
CA PRO A 255 -1.21 5.41 22.31
C PRO A 255 -0.04 6.18 21.69
N ASP A 256 0.38 5.79 20.47
CA ASP A 256 1.39 6.51 19.70
C ASP A 256 0.87 7.93 19.36
N ALA A 257 1.77 8.93 19.37
CA ALA A 257 1.44 10.30 18.98
C ALA A 257 0.85 10.38 17.55
N ARG A 258 1.27 9.47 16.67
CA ARG A 258 0.74 9.35 15.29
C ARG A 258 -0.72 8.91 15.25
N SER A 259 -1.20 8.21 16.28
CA SER A 259 -2.60 7.78 16.41
C SER A 259 -3.51 8.81 17.11
N ALA A 260 -2.98 9.98 17.47
CA ALA A 260 -3.77 11.09 18.00
C ALA A 260 -4.84 11.55 16.98
N PHE A 261 -6.03 11.92 17.45
CA PHE A 261 -7.09 12.37 16.56
C PHE A 261 -6.77 13.72 15.90
N ALA A 262 -7.19 13.87 14.66
CA ALA A 262 -7.08 15.12 13.91
C ALA A 262 -7.97 16.21 14.54
N VAL A 263 -7.39 17.38 14.82
CA VAL A 263 -8.10 18.51 15.44
C VAL A 263 -8.91 19.29 14.40
N ASN A 264 -8.46 19.34 13.14
CA ASN A 264 -9.09 20.16 12.11
C ASN A 264 -9.54 19.31 10.90
N PRO A 265 -10.82 18.93 10.82
CA PRO A 265 -11.33 18.10 9.72
C PRO A 265 -11.27 18.78 8.35
N LEU A 266 -11.40 20.11 8.25
CA LEU A 266 -11.32 20.83 6.98
C LEU A 266 -9.89 20.75 6.39
N LYS A 267 -8.85 20.87 7.23
CA LYS A 267 -7.46 20.66 6.79
C LYS A 267 -7.25 19.22 6.29
N LYS A 268 -7.93 18.23 6.89
CA LYS A 268 -7.86 16.84 6.44
C LYS A 268 -8.55 16.60 5.10
N ILE A 269 -9.69 17.22 4.86
CA ILE A 269 -10.36 17.18 3.56
C ILE A 269 -9.48 17.86 2.50
N PHE A 270 -8.92 19.02 2.78
CA PHE A 270 -7.99 19.68 1.87
C PHE A 270 -6.76 18.80 1.59
N PHE A 271 -6.17 18.20 2.61
CA PHE A 271 -5.08 17.24 2.47
C PHE A 271 -5.46 16.06 1.56
N LEU A 272 -6.66 15.46 1.73
CA LEU A 272 -7.13 14.36 0.89
C LEU A 272 -7.09 14.73 -0.60
N PHE A 273 -7.62 15.88 -0.96
CA PHE A 273 -7.70 16.31 -2.36
C PHE A 273 -6.37 16.75 -2.95
N THR A 274 -5.47 17.33 -2.15
CA THR A 274 -4.21 17.87 -2.65
C THR A 274 -3.05 16.87 -2.61
N ARG A 275 -3.17 15.75 -1.88
CA ARG A 275 -2.08 14.78 -1.74
C ARG A 275 -2.52 13.35 -2.09
N PRO A 276 -3.33 12.63 -1.28
CA PRO A 276 -3.71 11.26 -1.56
C PRO A 276 -4.42 11.10 -2.90
N LEU A 277 -5.40 11.95 -3.17
CA LEU A 277 -6.17 11.86 -4.41
C LEU A 277 -5.32 12.25 -5.62
N ALA A 278 -4.49 13.28 -5.51
CA ALA A 278 -3.55 13.64 -6.57
C ALA A 278 -2.62 12.47 -6.90
N ALA A 279 -2.03 11.82 -5.89
CA ALA A 279 -1.19 10.65 -6.09
C ALA A 279 -1.95 9.48 -6.72
N ALA A 280 -3.22 9.26 -6.37
CA ALA A 280 -4.04 8.21 -6.98
C ALA A 280 -4.31 8.44 -8.48
N PHE A 281 -4.41 9.70 -8.92
CA PHE A 281 -4.55 10.06 -10.34
C PHE A 281 -3.25 9.99 -11.13
N HIS A 282 -2.11 9.82 -10.48
CA HIS A 282 -0.84 9.53 -11.15
C HIS A 282 -0.76 8.07 -11.63
N PHE A 283 -1.66 7.19 -11.20
CA PHE A 283 -1.69 5.75 -11.50
C PHE A 283 -0.38 5.06 -11.08
N THR A 284 0.40 4.60 -12.05
CA THR A 284 1.69 3.94 -11.82
C THR A 284 2.88 4.89 -11.91
N TRP A 285 2.69 6.16 -12.27
CA TRP A 285 3.78 7.12 -12.32
C TRP A 285 4.16 7.61 -10.94
N LEU A 286 5.46 7.66 -10.69
CA LEU A 286 6.03 8.22 -9.47
C LEU A 286 6.36 9.70 -9.68
N PHE A 287 5.93 10.52 -8.74
CA PHE A 287 6.27 11.94 -8.70
C PHE A 287 6.83 12.29 -7.32
N LYS A 288 7.74 13.25 -7.31
CA LYS A 288 8.21 13.86 -6.07
C LYS A 288 7.03 14.55 -5.37
N ASP A 289 6.99 14.44 -4.04
CA ASP A 289 5.98 15.16 -3.25
C ASP A 289 6.03 16.66 -3.59
N LYS A 290 4.86 17.26 -3.86
CA LYS A 290 4.69 18.66 -4.29
C LYS A 290 5.38 19.00 -5.64
N SER A 291 5.56 18.01 -6.49
CA SER A 291 6.05 18.24 -7.85
C SER A 291 5.02 19.02 -8.67
N MET A 292 5.44 20.16 -9.25
CA MET A 292 4.58 20.95 -10.15
C MET A 292 4.07 20.11 -11.33
N ALA A 293 4.89 19.24 -11.89
CA ALA A 293 4.50 18.34 -12.98
C ALA A 293 3.40 17.36 -12.54
N GLY A 294 3.54 16.76 -11.34
CA GLY A 294 2.51 15.88 -10.77
C GLY A 294 1.20 16.64 -10.51
N GLU A 295 1.26 17.84 -9.96
CA GLU A 295 0.06 18.66 -9.71
C GLU A 295 -0.66 19.05 -11.01
N ILE A 296 0.08 19.41 -12.06
CA ILE A 296 -0.48 19.71 -13.39
C ILE A 296 -1.13 18.46 -14.00
N ILE A 297 -0.47 17.32 -13.99
CA ILE A 297 -1.01 16.07 -14.54
C ILE A 297 -2.29 15.68 -13.81
N TYR A 298 -2.28 15.75 -12.48
CA TYR A 298 -3.50 15.53 -11.69
C TYR A 298 -4.63 16.47 -12.09
N ALA A 299 -4.36 17.77 -12.14
CA ALA A 299 -5.36 18.78 -12.47
C ALA A 299 -5.96 18.55 -13.88
N VAL A 300 -5.11 18.24 -14.87
CA VAL A 300 -5.56 17.97 -16.25
C VAL A 300 -6.40 16.70 -16.31
N ILE A 301 -5.92 15.57 -15.76
CA ILE A 301 -6.66 14.30 -15.81
C ILE A 301 -8.00 14.45 -15.06
N PHE A 302 -7.98 15.06 -13.87
CA PHE A 302 -9.20 15.28 -13.08
C PHE A 302 -10.18 16.19 -13.78
N ALA A 303 -9.72 17.31 -14.35
CA ALA A 303 -10.58 18.26 -15.11
C ALA A 303 -11.19 17.59 -16.36
N CYS A 304 -10.39 16.84 -17.13
CA CYS A 304 -10.88 16.07 -18.28
C CYS A 304 -11.96 15.05 -17.85
N TRP A 305 -11.68 14.28 -16.80
CA TRP A 305 -12.63 13.32 -16.26
C TRP A 305 -13.92 13.98 -15.76
N LEU A 306 -13.79 15.11 -15.05
CA LEU A 306 -14.94 15.87 -14.55
C LEU A 306 -15.81 16.39 -15.72
N LEU A 307 -15.18 17.03 -16.72
CA LEU A 307 -15.85 17.55 -17.91
C LEU A 307 -16.61 16.44 -18.65
N VAL A 308 -15.96 15.31 -18.91
CA VAL A 308 -16.57 14.14 -19.57
C VAL A 308 -17.80 13.66 -18.80
N ASN A 309 -17.73 13.56 -17.47
CA ASN A 309 -18.87 13.11 -16.67
C ASN A 309 -19.97 14.16 -16.55
N VAL A 310 -19.65 15.44 -16.50
CA VAL A 310 -20.66 16.54 -16.57
C VAL A 310 -21.40 16.46 -17.90
N ILE A 311 -20.71 16.34 -19.03
CA ILE A 311 -21.33 16.19 -20.37
C ILE A 311 -22.21 14.93 -20.42
N ARG A 312 -21.73 13.81 -19.89
CA ARG A 312 -22.46 12.54 -19.85
C ARG A 312 -23.74 12.62 -19.00
N LEU A 313 -23.70 13.39 -17.92
CA LEU A 313 -24.80 13.52 -16.98
C LEU A 313 -25.72 14.73 -17.28
N LYS A 314 -25.40 15.56 -18.28
CA LYS A 314 -26.18 16.79 -18.59
C LYS A 314 -27.67 16.55 -18.85
N ALA A 315 -28.02 15.33 -19.32
CA ALA A 315 -29.43 14.96 -19.54
C ALA A 315 -30.17 14.56 -18.24
N LYS A 316 -29.45 14.43 -17.12
CA LYS A 316 -30.01 14.12 -15.80
C LYS A 316 -30.37 15.42 -15.06
N PRO A 317 -31.35 15.36 -14.14
CA PRO A 317 -31.63 16.50 -13.25
C PRO A 317 -30.34 16.91 -12.50
N ILE A 318 -30.14 18.22 -12.34
CA ILE A 318 -28.95 18.78 -11.65
C ILE A 318 -28.75 18.15 -10.24
N ARG A 319 -29.86 17.87 -9.56
CA ARG A 319 -29.83 17.20 -8.23
C ARG A 319 -29.18 15.81 -8.29
N GLU A 320 -29.44 15.02 -9.33
CA GLU A 320 -28.84 13.68 -9.49
C GLU A 320 -27.34 13.81 -9.80
N MET A 321 -26.96 14.75 -10.62
CA MET A 321 -25.56 15.05 -10.94
C MET A 321 -24.78 15.47 -9.68
N LEU A 322 -25.32 16.42 -8.92
CA LEU A 322 -24.69 16.88 -7.67
C LEU A 322 -24.61 15.74 -6.63
N SER A 323 -25.66 14.92 -6.53
CA SER A 323 -25.65 13.74 -5.64
C SER A 323 -24.57 12.73 -6.03
N TYR A 324 -24.33 12.53 -7.32
CA TYR A 324 -23.27 11.65 -7.80
C TYR A 324 -21.87 12.17 -7.39
N PHE A 325 -21.58 13.45 -7.64
CA PHE A 325 -20.26 14.01 -7.26
C PHE A 325 -20.08 14.09 -5.74
N ALA A 326 -21.13 14.42 -5.00
CA ALA A 326 -21.10 14.37 -3.53
C ALA A 326 -20.84 12.94 -3.01
N GLY A 327 -21.48 11.95 -3.63
CA GLY A 327 -21.26 10.53 -3.32
C GLY A 327 -19.83 10.10 -3.57
N LEU A 328 -19.18 10.56 -4.63
CA LEU A 328 -17.76 10.30 -4.89
C LEU A 328 -16.87 10.86 -3.78
N VAL A 329 -17.12 12.10 -3.37
CA VAL A 329 -16.39 12.73 -2.26
C VAL A 329 -16.55 11.91 -0.97
N VAL A 330 -17.77 11.47 -0.67
CA VAL A 330 -18.04 10.61 0.49
C VAL A 330 -17.24 9.29 0.39
N PHE A 331 -17.23 8.64 -0.77
CA PHE A 331 -16.45 7.41 -0.95
C PHE A 331 -14.94 7.63 -0.78
N PHE A 332 -14.37 8.70 -1.33
CA PHE A 332 -12.95 9.00 -1.14
C PHE A 332 -12.61 9.24 0.34
N ILE A 333 -13.49 9.92 1.08
CA ILE A 333 -13.35 10.11 2.53
C ILE A 333 -13.40 8.76 3.26
N LEU A 334 -14.40 7.92 2.96
CA LEU A 334 -14.59 6.62 3.63
C LEU A 334 -13.43 5.66 3.36
N ILE A 335 -12.94 5.61 2.12
CA ILE A 335 -11.83 4.74 1.70
C ILE A 335 -10.52 5.14 2.38
N TYR A 336 -10.28 6.44 2.55
CA TYR A 336 -9.06 6.97 3.16
C TYR A 336 -9.25 7.36 4.63
N LEU A 337 -10.37 6.98 5.24
CA LEU A 337 -10.79 7.37 6.58
C LEU A 337 -9.73 7.10 7.67
N PRO A 338 -9.01 5.96 7.71
CA PRO A 338 -7.99 5.73 8.72
C PRO A 338 -6.91 6.83 8.76
N SER A 339 -6.45 7.31 7.61
CA SER A 339 -5.47 8.40 7.52
C SER A 339 -6.07 9.78 7.77
N LEU A 340 -7.38 9.95 7.62
CA LEU A 340 -8.05 11.22 7.86
C LEU A 340 -8.37 11.45 9.34
N ILE A 341 -8.62 10.38 10.08
CA ILE A 341 -8.95 10.46 11.52
C ILE A 341 -7.74 10.87 12.35
N VAL A 342 -6.54 10.40 11.97
CA VAL A 342 -5.30 10.68 12.72
C VAL A 342 -4.72 12.04 12.40
N SER A 343 -3.97 12.62 13.33
CA SER A 343 -3.37 13.96 13.19
C SER A 343 -2.29 14.03 12.09
N GLU A 344 -1.57 12.94 11.86
CA GLU A 344 -0.49 12.87 10.88
C GLU A 344 -1.01 13.04 9.44
N ASN A 345 -0.36 13.91 8.64
CA ASN A 345 -0.65 14.11 7.22
C ASN A 345 0.36 13.34 6.38
N TYR A 346 0.13 12.04 6.25
CA TYR A 346 1.02 11.14 5.53
C TYR A 346 0.26 10.41 4.41
N ALA A 347 0.72 10.59 3.16
CA ALA A 347 0.06 10.05 1.97
C ALA A 347 1.02 9.20 1.14
N SER A 348 1.79 8.33 1.80
CA SER A 348 2.72 7.43 1.12
C SER A 348 2.01 6.38 0.26
N ASN A 349 2.72 5.81 -0.70
CA ASN A 349 2.17 4.82 -1.63
C ASN A 349 1.51 3.63 -0.90
N ARG A 350 2.08 3.14 0.21
CA ARG A 350 1.49 2.04 1.02
C ARG A 350 0.12 2.37 1.60
N THR A 351 -0.20 3.66 1.78
CA THR A 351 -1.51 4.08 2.33
C THR A 351 -2.58 4.24 1.26
N LEU A 352 -2.21 4.22 -0.02
CA LEU A 352 -3.06 4.61 -1.14
C LEU A 352 -3.71 3.45 -1.88
N MET A 353 -3.42 2.18 -1.55
CA MET A 353 -3.85 1.01 -2.33
C MET A 353 -5.35 1.04 -2.69
N ALA A 354 -6.22 1.21 -1.72
CA ALA A 354 -7.66 1.23 -1.95
C ALA A 354 -8.10 2.45 -2.78
N LEU A 355 -7.50 3.63 -2.51
CA LEU A 355 -7.80 4.86 -3.23
C LEU A 355 -7.36 4.78 -4.70
N ASN A 356 -6.17 4.23 -4.96
CA ASN A 356 -5.66 3.98 -6.30
C ASN A 356 -6.60 3.08 -7.10
N LEU A 357 -7.08 1.98 -6.48
CA LEU A 357 -8.00 1.05 -7.13
C LEU A 357 -9.34 1.69 -7.49
N VAL A 358 -9.94 2.47 -6.58
CA VAL A 358 -11.23 3.10 -6.89
C VAL A 358 -11.11 4.21 -7.93
N VAL A 359 -9.98 4.94 -7.98
CA VAL A 359 -9.70 5.88 -9.07
C VAL A 359 -9.55 5.15 -10.39
N CYS A 360 -8.82 4.03 -10.43
CA CYS A 360 -8.71 3.19 -11.63
C CYS A 360 -10.07 2.65 -12.09
N ILE A 361 -10.90 2.13 -11.18
CA ILE A 361 -12.26 1.64 -11.46
C ILE A 361 -13.13 2.77 -12.03
N MET A 362 -13.09 3.95 -11.42
CA MET A 362 -13.85 5.13 -11.85
C MET A 362 -13.44 5.59 -13.26
N MET A 363 -12.14 5.62 -13.55
CA MET A 363 -11.62 5.98 -14.87
C MET A 363 -11.96 4.91 -15.92
N ALA A 364 -11.80 3.63 -15.56
CA ALA A 364 -12.18 2.52 -16.43
C ALA A 364 -13.68 2.56 -16.77
N GLU A 365 -14.56 2.79 -15.78
CA GLU A 365 -16.01 2.96 -16.00
C GLU A 365 -16.30 4.09 -17.01
N THR A 366 -15.64 5.23 -16.83
CA THR A 366 -15.82 6.36 -17.72
C THR A 366 -15.38 6.04 -19.15
N ILE A 367 -14.20 5.44 -19.33
CA ILE A 367 -13.65 5.08 -20.64
C ILE A 367 -14.53 4.02 -21.33
N PHE A 368 -14.83 2.93 -20.62
CA PHE A 368 -15.61 1.83 -21.17
C PHE A 368 -17.09 2.19 -21.46
N HIS A 369 -17.59 3.27 -20.88
CA HIS A 369 -18.90 3.79 -21.26
C HIS A 369 -18.96 4.23 -22.73
N PHE A 370 -17.88 4.80 -23.26
CA PHE A 370 -17.80 5.24 -24.66
C PHE A 370 -17.42 4.10 -25.60
N LEU A 371 -16.73 3.09 -25.12
CA LEU A 371 -16.34 1.93 -25.91
C LEU A 371 -17.49 0.90 -25.91
N LYS A 372 -18.44 1.04 -26.86
CA LYS A 372 -19.60 0.13 -26.94
C LYS A 372 -19.20 -1.25 -27.44
N ASP A 373 -18.29 -1.33 -28.41
CA ASP A 373 -17.82 -2.57 -29.00
C ASP A 373 -16.92 -3.34 -28.03
N LYS A 374 -17.15 -4.66 -27.95
CA LYS A 374 -16.39 -5.57 -27.08
C LYS A 374 -14.93 -5.65 -27.47
N SER A 375 -14.62 -5.64 -28.78
CA SER A 375 -13.26 -5.73 -29.30
C SER A 375 -12.43 -4.51 -28.90
N TRP A 376 -13.01 -3.30 -29.02
CA TRP A 376 -12.37 -2.06 -28.58
C TRP A 376 -12.12 -2.02 -27.07
N ARG A 377 -13.03 -2.60 -26.27
CA ARG A 377 -12.82 -2.72 -24.82
C ARG A 377 -11.63 -3.60 -24.48
N TYR A 378 -11.49 -4.77 -25.12
CA TYR A 378 -10.34 -5.64 -24.90
C TYR A 378 -9.04 -5.04 -25.42
N LEU A 379 -9.07 -4.36 -26.58
CA LEU A 379 -7.90 -3.66 -27.10
C LEU A 379 -7.43 -2.56 -26.14
N ALA A 380 -8.34 -1.69 -25.67
CA ALA A 380 -8.03 -0.66 -24.69
C ALA A 380 -7.50 -1.26 -23.37
N THR A 381 -8.09 -2.37 -22.90
CA THR A 381 -7.59 -3.11 -21.74
C THR A 381 -6.17 -3.62 -21.97
N GLY A 382 -5.87 -4.19 -23.14
CA GLY A 382 -4.53 -4.69 -23.49
C GLY A 382 -3.48 -3.59 -23.52
N ILE A 383 -3.79 -2.45 -24.13
CA ILE A 383 -2.89 -1.28 -24.20
C ILE A 383 -2.63 -0.73 -22.79
N ALA A 384 -3.67 -0.52 -22.01
CA ALA A 384 -3.53 -0.01 -20.65
C ALA A 384 -2.79 -1.01 -19.73
N ALA A 385 -3.06 -2.31 -19.89
CA ALA A 385 -2.37 -3.36 -19.17
C ALA A 385 -0.86 -3.39 -19.48
N ALA A 386 -0.49 -3.32 -20.76
CA ALA A 386 0.91 -3.26 -21.19
C ALA A 386 1.62 -2.03 -20.58
N PHE A 387 0.95 -0.88 -20.59
CA PHE A 387 1.46 0.35 -19.99
C PHE A 387 1.67 0.21 -18.47
N PHE A 388 0.68 -0.31 -17.75
CA PHE A 388 0.80 -0.50 -16.30
C PHE A 388 1.90 -1.51 -15.93
N LEU A 389 2.00 -2.63 -16.66
CA LEU A 389 3.04 -3.63 -16.43
C LEU A 389 4.44 -3.07 -16.70
N ALA A 390 4.61 -2.33 -17.79
CA ALA A 390 5.90 -1.71 -18.13
C ALA A 390 6.34 -0.70 -17.06
N ASN A 391 5.43 0.18 -16.62
CA ASN A 391 5.72 1.14 -15.54
C ASN A 391 5.93 0.44 -14.19
N GLY A 392 5.15 -0.57 -13.87
CA GLY A 392 5.33 -1.35 -12.64
C GLY A 392 6.71 -2.02 -12.60
N TRP A 393 7.13 -2.61 -13.73
CA TRP A 393 8.47 -3.18 -13.87
C TRP A 393 9.56 -2.11 -13.70
N TYR A 394 9.43 -0.98 -14.40
CA TYR A 394 10.37 0.13 -14.32
C TYR A 394 10.51 0.64 -12.88
N ASN A 395 9.39 0.89 -12.20
CA ASN A 395 9.39 1.39 -10.83
C ASN A 395 10.03 0.39 -9.86
N PHE A 396 9.69 -0.89 -9.96
CA PHE A 396 10.21 -1.88 -9.04
C PHE A 396 11.68 -2.17 -9.28
N HIS A 397 12.08 -2.40 -10.53
CA HIS A 397 13.45 -2.78 -10.85
C HIS A 397 14.41 -1.60 -10.79
N LEU A 398 14.10 -0.53 -11.51
CA LEU A 398 15.05 0.56 -11.72
C LEU A 398 14.95 1.67 -10.68
N GLN A 399 13.77 1.92 -10.12
CA GLN A 399 13.62 2.98 -9.13
C GLN A 399 13.66 2.49 -7.68
N PHE A 400 13.50 1.18 -7.44
CA PHE A 400 13.50 0.63 -6.09
C PHE A 400 14.65 -0.36 -5.87
N ILE A 401 14.64 -1.52 -6.53
CA ILE A 401 15.58 -2.62 -6.20
C ILE A 401 17.03 -2.28 -6.55
N ASN A 402 17.30 -1.90 -7.80
CA ASN A 402 18.68 -1.73 -8.27
C ASN A 402 19.47 -0.69 -7.47
N PRO A 403 18.94 0.52 -7.18
CA PRO A 403 19.66 1.49 -6.37
C PRO A 403 19.92 0.99 -4.95
N LEU A 404 18.95 0.32 -4.32
CA LEU A 404 19.08 -0.20 -2.95
C LEU A 404 20.05 -1.36 -2.86
N ALA A 405 20.06 -2.28 -3.84
CA ALA A 405 21.00 -3.40 -3.88
C ALA A 405 22.43 -2.90 -4.12
N THR A 406 22.60 -1.88 -4.99
CA THR A 406 23.90 -1.24 -5.22
C THR A 406 24.40 -0.53 -3.96
N GLU A 407 23.55 0.24 -3.30
CA GLU A 407 23.85 0.89 -2.02
C GLU A 407 24.31 -0.12 -0.97
N TYR A 408 23.51 -1.16 -0.76
CA TYR A 408 23.80 -2.20 0.22
C TYR A 408 25.13 -2.93 -0.07
N SER A 409 25.35 -3.32 -1.33
CA SER A 409 26.58 -3.99 -1.76
C SER A 409 27.82 -3.12 -1.52
N ALA A 410 27.76 -1.83 -1.81
CA ALA A 410 28.85 -0.89 -1.55
C ALA A 410 29.13 -0.76 -0.05
N ILE A 411 28.10 -0.57 0.78
CA ILE A 411 28.27 -0.50 2.25
C ILE A 411 28.85 -1.82 2.78
N LYS A 412 28.32 -2.96 2.37
CA LYS A 412 28.80 -4.31 2.76
C LYS A 412 30.29 -4.48 2.45
N LYS A 413 30.68 -4.15 1.21
CA LYS A 413 32.10 -4.22 0.78
C LYS A 413 33.02 -3.38 1.64
N ILE A 414 32.62 -2.13 1.96
CA ILE A 414 33.43 -1.20 2.76
C ILE A 414 33.52 -1.66 4.21
N VAL A 415 32.41 -2.03 4.83
CA VAL A 415 32.38 -2.47 6.23
C VAL A 415 33.22 -3.75 6.38
N LEU A 416 32.99 -4.75 5.51
CA LEU A 416 33.72 -6.03 5.59
C LEU A 416 35.20 -5.86 5.23
N GLY A 417 35.56 -4.97 4.28
CA GLY A 417 36.95 -4.73 3.88
C GLY A 417 37.78 -3.99 4.93
N ASN A 418 37.18 -3.00 5.61
CA ASN A 418 37.91 -2.13 6.54
C ASN A 418 37.80 -2.50 8.01
N TYR A 419 36.84 -3.37 8.38
CA TYR A 419 36.69 -3.79 9.76
C TYR A 419 37.85 -4.70 10.21
N THR A 420 38.47 -4.35 11.34
CA THR A 420 39.48 -5.15 12.06
C THR A 420 39.01 -5.39 13.49
N SER A 421 39.62 -6.37 14.16
CA SER A 421 39.31 -6.68 15.58
C SER A 421 39.65 -5.54 16.55
N LYS A 422 40.40 -4.53 16.11
CA LYS A 422 40.75 -3.34 16.90
C LYS A 422 39.72 -2.23 16.72
N THR A 423 38.80 -2.31 15.73
CA THR A 423 37.80 -1.28 15.45
C THR A 423 36.81 -1.17 16.60
N SER A 424 36.76 -0.02 17.25
CA SER A 424 35.82 0.27 18.34
C SER A 424 34.79 1.34 17.97
N THR A 425 35.11 2.22 17.02
CA THR A 425 34.26 3.32 16.60
C THR A 425 34.15 3.38 15.08
N VAL A 426 32.93 3.57 14.59
CA VAL A 426 32.64 3.76 13.16
C VAL A 426 31.97 5.13 12.97
N TYR A 427 32.58 5.97 12.16
CA TYR A 427 32.01 7.24 11.70
C TYR A 427 31.34 7.01 10.35
N PHE A 428 30.03 7.16 10.30
CA PHE A 428 29.26 6.96 9.07
C PHE A 428 28.71 8.31 8.57
N ILE A 429 29.19 8.79 7.42
CA ILE A 429 28.71 9.99 6.77
C ILE A 429 27.61 9.57 5.81
N ARG A 430 26.38 9.99 6.11
CA ARG A 430 25.18 9.64 5.37
C ARG A 430 25.06 10.44 4.08
N PRO A 431 24.57 9.83 2.98
CA PRO A 431 24.23 10.58 1.78
C PRO A 431 22.99 11.47 2.03
N ALA A 432 22.82 12.47 1.19
CA ALA A 432 21.57 13.24 1.15
C ALA A 432 20.40 12.37 0.67
N GLU A 433 19.17 12.68 1.08
CA GLU A 433 17.99 11.94 0.66
C GLU A 433 17.76 11.96 -0.88
N ASN A 434 18.24 12.99 -1.56
CA ASN A 434 18.18 13.13 -3.02
C ASN A 434 19.42 12.56 -3.75
N ALA A 435 20.27 11.78 -3.09
CA ALA A 435 21.49 11.26 -3.72
C ALA A 435 21.19 10.30 -4.88
N PHE A 436 20.16 9.46 -4.76
CA PHE A 436 19.72 8.59 -5.86
C PHE A 436 19.13 9.39 -7.04
N GLU A 437 18.39 10.47 -6.77
CA GLU A 437 17.92 11.41 -7.80
C GLU A 437 19.10 12.00 -8.58
N LYS A 438 20.12 12.47 -7.89
CA LYS A 438 21.34 13.05 -8.51
C LYS A 438 22.15 12.03 -9.31
N LYS A 439 22.30 10.81 -8.78
CA LYS A 439 23.14 9.78 -9.42
C LYS A 439 22.44 9.06 -10.56
N TYR A 440 21.20 8.63 -10.34
CA TYR A 440 20.49 7.72 -11.25
C TYR A 440 19.34 8.41 -12.01
N GLY A 441 19.05 9.67 -11.73
CA GLY A 441 17.91 10.39 -12.33
C GLY A 441 16.54 9.84 -11.91
N ILE A 442 16.48 9.10 -10.79
CA ILE A 442 15.25 8.48 -10.30
C ILE A 442 14.47 9.40 -9.37
N VAL A 443 13.15 9.23 -9.37
CA VAL A 443 12.26 10.10 -8.62
C VAL A 443 12.19 9.69 -7.16
N ALA A 444 12.50 10.61 -6.24
CA ALA A 444 12.20 10.45 -4.82
C ALA A 444 10.69 10.64 -4.58
N SER A 445 9.97 9.54 -4.38
CA SER A 445 8.53 9.56 -4.08
C SER A 445 8.28 9.18 -2.64
N TRP A 446 7.87 10.14 -1.84
CA TRP A 446 7.72 10.02 -0.39
C TRP A 446 9.01 9.52 0.27
N ASP A 447 8.91 8.62 1.23
CA ASP A 447 10.05 7.93 1.84
C ASP A 447 10.17 6.47 1.37
N GLU A 448 9.60 6.14 0.21
CA GLU A 448 9.42 4.76 -0.27
C GLU A 448 10.14 4.44 -1.58
N PHE A 449 10.38 5.42 -2.44
CA PHE A 449 11.12 5.23 -3.71
C PHE A 449 12.20 6.28 -3.84
N GLY A 450 13.30 5.93 -4.50
CA GLY A 450 14.34 6.87 -4.91
C GLY A 450 15.14 7.51 -3.77
N ILE A 451 15.09 6.96 -2.56
CA ILE A 451 15.80 7.48 -1.39
C ILE A 451 16.78 6.42 -0.90
N PRO A 452 18.08 6.76 -0.68
CA PRO A 452 19.02 5.85 -0.07
C PRO A 452 18.56 5.43 1.33
N SER A 453 18.61 4.14 1.63
CA SER A 453 18.28 3.62 2.95
C SER A 453 19.17 4.25 4.03
N SER A 454 20.46 4.35 3.75
CA SER A 454 21.47 4.91 4.67
C SER A 454 21.35 6.42 4.90
N ALA A 455 20.53 7.15 4.12
CA ALA A 455 20.22 8.56 4.37
C ALA A 455 19.41 8.74 5.68
N LYS A 456 18.66 7.74 6.10
CA LYS A 456 17.86 7.78 7.33
C LYS A 456 18.76 7.62 8.56
N LYS A 457 18.59 8.51 9.55
CA LYS A 457 19.44 8.60 10.75
C LYS A 457 19.55 7.29 11.54
N TRP A 458 18.50 6.48 11.54
CA TRP A 458 18.42 5.23 12.33
C TRP A 458 18.96 3.99 11.62
N VAL A 459 19.36 4.08 10.35
CA VAL A 459 19.80 2.93 9.54
C VAL A 459 21.28 2.59 9.73
N PRO A 460 22.25 3.53 9.76
CA PRO A 460 23.67 3.17 9.76
C PRO A 460 24.09 2.31 10.95
N GLU A 461 23.62 2.61 12.15
CA GLU A 461 24.04 1.85 13.34
C GLU A 461 23.65 0.38 13.27
N PRO A 462 22.35 0.00 13.14
CA PRO A 462 21.97 -1.40 13.08
C PRO A 462 22.54 -2.11 11.85
N LEU A 463 22.66 -1.43 10.70
CA LEU A 463 23.24 -1.99 9.48
C LEU A 463 24.72 -2.37 9.67
N VAL A 464 25.54 -1.44 10.18
CA VAL A 464 26.97 -1.68 10.40
C VAL A 464 27.18 -2.79 11.45
N LYS A 465 26.45 -2.73 12.56
CA LYS A 465 26.52 -3.76 13.60
C LYS A 465 26.12 -5.13 13.07
N GLN A 466 25.07 -5.22 12.26
CA GLN A 466 24.63 -6.47 11.64
C GLN A 466 25.70 -7.05 10.71
N LEU A 467 26.31 -6.22 9.84
CA LEU A 467 27.37 -6.67 8.95
C LEU A 467 28.62 -7.14 9.69
N ILE A 468 29.00 -6.46 10.79
CA ILE A 468 30.13 -6.89 11.64
C ILE A 468 29.80 -8.19 12.35
N PHE A 469 28.56 -8.36 12.84
CA PHE A 469 28.11 -9.63 13.41
C PHE A 469 28.18 -10.76 12.39
N GLU A 470 27.72 -10.56 11.17
CA GLU A 470 27.78 -11.57 10.10
C GLU A 470 29.23 -11.95 9.72
N LYS A 471 30.16 -10.99 9.79
CA LYS A 471 31.58 -11.23 9.56
C LYS A 471 32.24 -12.03 10.70
N THR A 472 31.90 -11.69 11.94
CA THR A 472 32.63 -12.22 13.13
C THR A 472 31.95 -13.41 13.78
N GLY A 473 30.67 -13.66 13.53
CA GLY A 473 29.84 -14.60 14.26
C GLY A 473 29.57 -14.21 15.72
N ASN A 474 30.08 -13.05 16.17
CA ASN A 474 30.04 -12.64 17.58
C ASN A 474 29.19 -11.36 17.75
N ARG A 475 28.01 -11.54 18.33
CA ARG A 475 27.08 -10.42 18.55
C ARG A 475 27.55 -9.45 19.62
N GLN A 476 28.25 -9.96 20.68
CA GLN A 476 28.77 -9.06 21.71
C GLN A 476 29.81 -8.11 21.15
N THR A 477 30.72 -8.60 20.30
CA THR A 477 31.69 -7.78 19.59
C THR A 477 31.00 -6.69 18.75
N ALA A 478 29.95 -7.03 18.01
CA ALA A 478 29.22 -6.08 17.21
C ALA A 478 28.43 -5.05 18.07
N ASP A 479 27.88 -5.47 19.23
CA ASP A 479 27.17 -4.58 20.16
C ASP A 479 28.11 -3.52 20.78
N THR A 480 29.38 -3.83 21.01
CA THR A 480 30.37 -2.90 21.59
C THR A 480 30.81 -1.81 20.63
N ILE A 481 30.58 -1.97 19.32
CA ILE A 481 30.95 -0.97 18.32
C ILE A 481 30.07 0.28 18.46
N VAL A 482 30.71 1.43 18.62
CA VAL A 482 30.03 2.73 18.63
C VAL A 482 29.91 3.26 17.21
N VAL A 483 28.69 3.38 16.70
CA VAL A 483 28.43 3.95 15.37
C VAL A 483 27.91 5.38 15.52
N LYS A 484 28.67 6.34 15.03
CA LYS A 484 28.32 7.77 15.00
C LYS A 484 27.92 8.15 13.58
N SER A 485 26.68 8.61 13.40
CA SER A 485 26.11 8.91 12.07
C SER A 485 25.91 10.40 11.89
N TYR A 486 26.49 10.96 10.83
CA TYR A 486 26.45 12.40 10.49
C TYR A 486 25.86 12.60 9.09
N PRO A 487 25.05 13.65 8.87
CA PRO A 487 24.66 14.04 7.52
C PRO A 487 25.85 14.67 6.77
N GLU A 488 25.81 14.61 5.45
CA GLU A 488 26.88 15.14 4.58
C GLU A 488 27.23 16.62 4.86
N ASN A 489 26.26 17.42 5.26
CA ASN A 489 26.40 18.87 5.45
C ASN A 489 26.99 19.26 6.82
N GLU A 490 27.08 18.34 7.76
CA GLU A 490 27.56 18.60 9.14
C GLU A 490 28.95 18.02 9.40
N VAL A 491 29.75 17.80 8.33
CA VAL A 491 31.08 17.17 8.45
C VAL A 491 32.08 18.10 9.07
N PHE A 492 31.97 18.37 10.35
CA PHE A 492 33.11 18.72 11.22
C PHE A 492 33.57 17.47 11.99
N ILE A 493 34.05 16.47 11.26
CA ILE A 493 34.81 15.42 11.90
C ILE A 493 36.17 16.04 12.23
N ASN A 494 36.37 16.34 13.52
CA ASN A 494 37.66 16.76 13.98
C ASN A 494 38.69 15.72 13.56
N THR A 495 39.67 16.08 12.74
CA THR A 495 40.67 15.14 12.19
C THR A 495 41.34 14.30 13.26
N ALA A 496 41.48 14.85 14.49
CA ALA A 496 41.99 14.11 15.66
C ALA A 496 41.14 12.92 16.07
N ASP A 497 39.78 13.00 15.95
CA ASP A 497 38.88 11.89 16.30
C ASP A 497 38.86 10.77 15.23
N THR A 498 39.20 11.09 13.99
CA THR A 498 39.15 10.13 12.86
C THR A 498 40.49 9.42 12.64
N THR A 499 41.59 9.91 13.17
CA THR A 499 42.95 9.31 13.05
C THR A 499 43.30 8.33 14.16
N GLY A 500 42.37 8.06 15.09
CA GLY A 500 42.54 7.07 16.14
C GLY A 500 42.76 5.67 15.56
N LYS A 501 43.75 4.91 16.10
CA LYS A 501 44.14 3.56 15.64
C LYS A 501 42.99 2.55 15.60
N ASN A 502 41.85 2.84 16.25
CA ASN A 502 40.71 1.94 16.40
C ASN A 502 39.43 2.49 15.73
N THR A 503 39.58 3.45 14.82
CA THR A 503 38.46 4.09 14.13
C THR A 503 38.34 3.66 12.69
N MET A 504 37.10 3.50 12.21
CA MET A 504 36.78 3.31 10.80
C MET A 504 35.89 4.46 10.34
N VAL A 505 36.23 5.09 9.21
CA VAL A 505 35.43 6.15 8.60
C VAL A 505 34.80 5.63 7.32
N ILE A 506 33.49 5.76 7.21
CA ILE A 506 32.71 5.42 6.02
C ILE A 506 32.09 6.71 5.49
N ASN A 507 32.73 7.34 4.52
CA ASN A 507 32.13 8.48 3.81
C ASN A 507 31.25 7.98 2.66
N PHE A 508 30.06 7.50 3.00
CA PHE A 508 29.16 6.91 2.02
C PHE A 508 28.55 7.95 1.09
N ALA A 509 28.41 9.20 1.53
CA ALA A 509 27.99 10.30 0.67
C ALA A 509 28.93 10.47 -0.54
N LYS A 510 30.25 10.45 -0.33
CA LYS A 510 31.24 10.53 -1.41
C LYS A 510 31.25 9.28 -2.27
N ILE A 511 31.24 8.10 -1.65
CA ILE A 511 31.31 6.81 -2.34
C ILE A 511 30.11 6.61 -3.27
N LEU A 512 28.91 6.94 -2.79
CA LEU A 512 27.70 6.83 -3.61
C LEU A 512 27.75 7.70 -4.87
N MET A 513 28.50 8.81 -4.86
CA MET A 513 28.58 9.72 -6.01
C MET A 513 29.74 9.39 -6.96
N THR A 514 30.71 8.57 -6.56
CA THR A 514 31.90 8.24 -7.37
C THR A 514 31.79 6.92 -8.13
N ASP A 515 31.06 5.95 -7.62
CA ASP A 515 30.79 4.64 -8.28
C ASP A 515 29.49 4.69 -9.08
#